data_d15632f123b83565ea68f9ab26ec77ac
#
_entry.id   d15632f123b83565ea68f9ab26ec77ac
#
_cell.length_a   1.000
_cell.length_b   1.000
_cell.length_c   1.000
_cell.angle_alpha   90.00
_cell.angle_beta   90.00
_cell.angle_gamma   90.00
#
_symmetry.space_group_name_H-M   'P 1'
#
loop_
_entity.id
_entity.type
_entity.pdbx_description
1 polymer ?
#
loop_
_entity_poly.entity_id
_entity_poly.type
_entity_poly.pdbx_seq_one_letter_code
_entity_poly.pdbx_strand_id
1 'polypeptide(L)'
;MRVLLFWTSVCQAGWTLIGYPLSLLLLPARPWRRCDDTPPVTILMAAYYEAEELRGKLEALHRLDYPRDRLQVIVVSDGNPDLIAVAEDAYPAVKAILMPDRGGKPRGFNHAMAHATGEVIVLTDANNVLDPGCVRAAVRHFGDPSIVAVAGTPGESGSAYDAYESLLQRLESRSGSVAGMSGGLCAVRRDKLPRLEDYANEDLWLLCHLVREGGRVIHDPEVFSMEPMLDPAKEYRRRSRLGAGRMVLLSELAGLPAGYRWRLISHKVARLVLPFSLVSALVTSVALARRPLYAALAGAQLLSYGLGALSLAGRRPPGPTGRLAQASGQFMLGNLGVARGVLQGARGGQTHLWQPTRR
;
A
#
# COMPACT_ATOMS: atom_id res chain seq x y z
N MET A 1 35.18 -9.87 11.11
CA MET A 1 34.31 -9.54 9.98
C MET A 1 32.96 -10.30 10.00
N ARG A 2 32.91 -11.67 10.03
CA ARG A 2 31.63 -12.44 10.04
C ARG A 2 30.70 -12.10 11.20
N VAL A 3 31.22 -11.97 12.43
CA VAL A 3 30.44 -11.60 13.62
C VAL A 3 29.83 -10.20 13.47
N LEU A 4 30.59 -9.23 12.99
CA LEU A 4 30.10 -7.87 12.76
C LEU A 4 28.97 -7.87 11.70
N LEU A 5 29.18 -8.56 10.58
CA LEU A 5 28.19 -8.66 9.51
C LEU A 5 26.91 -9.33 9.99
N PHE A 6 27.01 -10.39 10.81
CA PHE A 6 25.86 -11.03 11.43
C PHE A 6 25.05 -10.03 12.26
N TRP A 7 25.70 -9.37 13.23
CA TRP A 7 25.00 -8.45 14.13
C TRP A 7 24.46 -7.21 13.43
N THR A 8 25.16 -6.67 12.44
CA THR A 8 24.65 -5.57 11.61
C THR A 8 23.36 -5.99 10.90
N SER A 9 23.34 -7.21 10.32
CA SER A 9 22.16 -7.75 9.65
C SER A 9 20.99 -7.98 10.60
N VAL A 10 21.25 -8.52 11.78
CA VAL A 10 20.24 -8.74 12.84
C VAL A 10 19.71 -7.41 13.37
N CYS A 11 20.57 -6.43 13.63
CA CYS A 11 20.16 -5.09 14.06
C CYS A 11 19.30 -4.40 13.01
N GLN A 12 19.64 -4.50 11.72
CA GLN A 12 18.85 -3.94 10.63
C GLN A 12 17.48 -4.61 10.55
N ALA A 13 17.41 -5.93 10.60
CA ALA A 13 16.14 -6.67 10.59
C ALA A 13 15.30 -6.35 11.85
N GLY A 14 15.93 -6.35 13.02
CA GLY A 14 15.30 -6.00 14.30
C GLY A 14 14.76 -4.57 14.32
N TRP A 15 15.53 -3.61 13.79
CA TRP A 15 15.05 -2.23 13.62
C TRP A 15 13.80 -2.18 12.75
N THR A 16 13.86 -2.80 11.56
CA THR A 16 12.77 -2.75 10.58
C THR A 16 11.47 -3.37 11.11
N LEU A 17 11.57 -4.48 11.83
CA LEU A 17 10.39 -5.25 12.24
C LEU A 17 9.86 -4.84 13.63
N ILE A 18 10.74 -4.39 14.54
CA ILE A 18 10.41 -4.15 15.94
C ILE A 18 10.85 -2.77 16.41
N GLY A 19 12.10 -2.39 16.17
CA GLY A 19 12.70 -1.16 16.71
C GLY A 19 11.97 0.09 16.23
N TYR A 20 11.68 0.18 14.94
CA TYR A 20 10.95 1.31 14.39
C TYR A 20 9.51 1.42 14.93
N PRO A 21 8.65 0.38 14.93
CA PRO A 21 7.36 0.45 15.60
C PRO A 21 7.42 0.90 17.06
N LEU A 22 8.35 0.35 17.83
CA LEU A 22 8.53 0.75 19.23
C LEU A 22 8.98 2.21 19.38
N SER A 23 9.86 2.68 18.51
CA SER A 23 10.32 4.07 18.53
C SER A 23 9.20 5.08 18.28
N LEU A 24 8.17 4.71 17.49
CA LEU A 24 7.00 5.55 17.28
C LEU A 24 6.17 5.78 18.55
N LEU A 25 6.19 4.83 19.51
CA LEU A 25 5.51 4.98 20.80
C LEU A 25 6.13 6.08 21.66
N LEU A 26 7.42 6.36 21.46
CA LEU A 26 8.16 7.41 22.20
C LEU A 26 7.91 8.81 21.63
N LEU A 27 7.34 8.92 20.42
CA LEU A 27 7.04 10.21 19.83
C LEU A 27 5.78 10.85 20.42
N PRO A 28 5.75 12.18 20.59
CA PRO A 28 4.59 12.88 21.12
C PRO A 28 3.38 12.71 20.17
N ALA A 29 2.22 12.51 20.76
CA ALA A 29 0.97 12.48 20.00
C ALA A 29 0.63 13.86 19.45
N ARG A 30 0.11 13.88 18.23
CA ARG A 30 -0.43 15.09 17.58
C ARG A 30 -1.90 14.82 17.26
N PRO A 31 -2.83 15.06 18.20
CA PRO A 31 -4.25 14.89 17.96
C PRO A 31 -4.72 15.81 16.83
N TRP A 32 -5.83 15.48 16.21
CA TRP A 32 -6.48 16.29 15.19
C TRP A 32 -7.99 16.29 15.40
N ARG A 33 -8.68 17.28 14.83
CA ARG A 33 -10.12 17.40 14.93
C ARG A 33 -10.81 16.46 13.96
N ARG A 34 -11.95 15.92 14.38
CA ARG A 34 -12.88 15.21 13.52
C ARG A 34 -14.17 16.03 13.41
N CYS A 35 -14.89 15.89 12.31
CA CYS A 35 -16.21 16.47 12.11
C CYS A 35 -17.17 15.39 11.61
N ASP A 36 -18.46 15.68 11.74
CA ASP A 36 -19.54 14.81 11.21
C ASP A 36 -20.10 15.36 9.89
N ASP A 37 -19.40 16.32 9.27
CA ASP A 37 -19.80 16.92 8.01
C ASP A 37 -19.77 15.90 6.87
N THR A 38 -20.64 16.12 5.89
CA THR A 38 -20.70 15.33 4.67
C THR A 38 -20.41 16.25 3.46
N PRO A 39 -19.15 16.67 3.24
CA PRO A 39 -18.79 17.50 2.10
C PRO A 39 -19.06 16.77 0.77
N PRO A 40 -19.21 17.50 -0.35
CA PRO A 40 -19.25 16.86 -1.66
C PRO A 40 -18.00 16.00 -1.92
N VAL A 41 -18.21 14.75 -2.35
CA VAL A 41 -17.13 13.77 -2.63
C VAL A 41 -17.20 13.32 -4.07
N THR A 42 -16.03 13.22 -4.72
CA THR A 42 -15.89 12.53 -6.00
C THR A 42 -15.12 11.23 -5.77
N ILE A 43 -15.73 10.08 -6.08
CA ILE A 43 -15.04 8.79 -6.19
C ILE A 43 -14.48 8.69 -7.60
N LEU A 44 -13.17 8.52 -7.70
CA LEU A 44 -12.44 8.47 -8.97
C LEU A 44 -11.72 7.14 -9.11
N MET A 45 -12.00 6.41 -10.19
CA MET A 45 -11.38 5.13 -10.50
C MET A 45 -10.95 5.04 -11.94
N ALA A 46 -9.82 4.36 -12.19
CA ALA A 46 -9.34 4.02 -13.52
C ALA A 46 -9.49 2.51 -13.74
N ALA A 47 -9.98 2.12 -14.92
CA ALA A 47 -10.15 0.74 -15.34
C ALA A 47 -9.57 0.53 -16.75
N TYR A 48 -9.08 -0.68 -17.04
CA TYR A 48 -8.51 -1.01 -18.34
C TYR A 48 -9.18 -2.21 -19.01
N TYR A 49 -9.40 -3.31 -18.28
CA TYR A 49 -10.02 -4.55 -18.82
C TYR A 49 -10.82 -5.33 -17.78
N GLU A 50 -10.92 -4.85 -16.54
CA GLU A 50 -11.59 -5.51 -15.43
C GLU A 50 -13.12 -5.27 -15.46
N ALA A 51 -13.82 -5.72 -16.49
CA ALA A 51 -15.24 -5.43 -16.67
C ALA A 51 -16.12 -5.97 -15.53
N GLU A 52 -15.91 -7.22 -15.12
CA GLU A 52 -16.67 -7.85 -14.03
C GLU A 52 -16.37 -7.21 -12.68
N GLU A 53 -15.09 -6.95 -12.40
CA GLU A 53 -14.65 -6.28 -11.18
C GLU A 53 -15.21 -4.85 -11.11
N LEU A 54 -15.18 -4.12 -12.23
CA LEU A 54 -15.74 -2.78 -12.33
C LEU A 54 -17.26 -2.79 -12.09
N ARG A 55 -17.99 -3.72 -12.71
CA ARG A 55 -19.43 -3.89 -12.48
C ARG A 55 -19.71 -4.13 -11.02
N GLY A 56 -19.10 -5.13 -10.43
CA GLY A 56 -19.30 -5.49 -9.02
C GLY A 56 -18.98 -4.34 -8.06
N LYS A 57 -17.92 -3.57 -8.35
CA LYS A 57 -17.59 -2.37 -7.59
C LYS A 57 -18.68 -1.30 -7.70
N LEU A 58 -19.09 -0.95 -8.90
CA LEU A 58 -20.09 0.09 -9.12
C LEU A 58 -21.43 -0.26 -8.49
N GLU A 59 -21.88 -1.52 -8.60
CA GLU A 59 -23.05 -2.02 -7.88
C GLU A 59 -22.89 -1.90 -6.35
N ALA A 60 -21.69 -2.16 -5.83
CA ALA A 60 -21.41 -2.01 -4.40
C ALA A 60 -21.48 -0.55 -3.92
N LEU A 61 -21.20 0.44 -4.79
CA LEU A 61 -21.32 1.86 -4.43
C LEU A 61 -22.75 2.27 -4.08
N HIS A 62 -23.76 1.51 -4.54
CA HIS A 62 -25.15 1.72 -4.11
C HIS A 62 -25.39 1.46 -2.62
N ARG A 63 -24.48 0.80 -1.93
CA ARG A 63 -24.55 0.50 -0.48
C ARG A 63 -23.76 1.47 0.40
N LEU A 64 -23.10 2.48 -0.21
CA LEU A 64 -22.35 3.45 0.57
C LEU A 64 -23.26 4.26 1.50
N ASP A 65 -22.86 4.38 2.76
CA ASP A 65 -23.47 5.27 3.75
C ASP A 65 -22.97 6.71 3.53
N TYR A 66 -23.45 7.32 2.44
CA TYR A 66 -23.17 8.71 2.10
C TYR A 66 -24.32 9.36 1.33
N PRO A 67 -24.64 10.65 1.53
CA PRO A 67 -25.71 11.32 0.80
C PRO A 67 -25.48 11.28 -0.72
N ARG A 68 -26.47 10.79 -1.46
CA ARG A 68 -26.37 10.57 -2.91
C ARG A 68 -26.17 11.86 -3.69
N ASP A 69 -26.81 12.93 -3.26
CA ASP A 69 -26.71 14.27 -3.83
C ASP A 69 -25.32 14.92 -3.62
N ARG A 70 -24.49 14.33 -2.73
CA ARG A 70 -23.14 14.76 -2.44
C ARG A 70 -22.06 13.78 -2.93
N LEU A 71 -22.47 12.76 -3.68
CA LEU A 71 -21.57 11.73 -4.19
C LEU A 71 -21.54 11.75 -5.71
N GLN A 72 -20.39 12.10 -6.27
CA GLN A 72 -20.08 11.96 -7.69
C GLN A 72 -19.21 10.72 -7.91
N VAL A 73 -19.50 9.94 -8.95
CA VAL A 73 -18.68 8.80 -9.36
C VAL A 73 -18.14 9.05 -10.76
N ILE A 74 -16.83 8.96 -10.94
CA ILE A 74 -16.16 9.08 -12.21
C ILE A 74 -15.35 7.81 -12.47
N VAL A 75 -15.60 7.18 -13.62
CA VAL A 75 -14.82 6.05 -14.13
C VAL A 75 -14.06 6.52 -15.37
N VAL A 76 -12.75 6.28 -15.37
CA VAL A 76 -11.91 6.50 -16.55
C VAL A 76 -11.54 5.16 -17.14
N SER A 77 -11.95 4.92 -18.37
CA SER A 77 -11.50 3.79 -19.16
C SER A 77 -10.21 4.13 -19.89
N ASP A 78 -9.13 3.38 -19.62
CA ASP A 78 -7.79 3.61 -20.19
C ASP A 78 -7.64 2.92 -21.56
N GLY A 79 -8.33 3.48 -22.58
CA GLY A 79 -8.27 3.00 -23.97
C GLY A 79 -9.18 1.80 -24.27
N ASN A 80 -10.15 1.45 -23.41
CA ASN A 80 -11.09 0.36 -23.65
C ASN A 80 -12.54 0.85 -23.69
N PRO A 81 -13.16 1.00 -24.87
CA PRO A 81 -14.52 1.54 -25.00
C PRO A 81 -15.60 0.65 -24.36
N ASP A 82 -15.39 -0.66 -24.26
CA ASP A 82 -16.38 -1.60 -23.72
C ASP A 82 -16.71 -1.32 -22.25
N LEU A 83 -15.76 -0.77 -21.50
CA LEU A 83 -15.96 -0.44 -20.10
C LEU A 83 -16.89 0.75 -19.86
N ILE A 84 -17.13 1.59 -20.87
CA ILE A 84 -18.08 2.71 -20.76
C ILE A 84 -19.49 2.17 -20.60
N ALA A 85 -19.93 1.26 -21.48
CA ALA A 85 -21.25 0.65 -21.39
C ALA A 85 -21.44 -0.14 -20.08
N VAL A 86 -20.39 -0.86 -19.64
CA VAL A 86 -20.41 -1.58 -18.34
C VAL A 86 -20.61 -0.61 -17.19
N ALA A 87 -19.92 0.53 -17.20
CA ALA A 87 -20.01 1.51 -16.14
C ALA A 87 -21.40 2.19 -16.08
N GLU A 88 -21.93 2.60 -17.22
CA GLU A 88 -23.25 3.24 -17.33
C GLU A 88 -24.40 2.31 -16.95
N ASP A 89 -24.30 1.03 -17.31
CA ASP A 89 -25.27 0.02 -16.93
C ASP A 89 -25.25 -0.28 -15.41
N ALA A 90 -24.07 -0.44 -14.82
CA ALA A 90 -23.90 -0.75 -13.40
C ALA A 90 -24.20 0.43 -12.46
N TYR A 91 -23.98 1.66 -12.91
CA TYR A 91 -24.21 2.87 -12.13
C TYR A 91 -24.66 4.03 -13.05
N PRO A 92 -25.97 4.18 -13.32
CA PRO A 92 -26.50 5.15 -14.30
C PRO A 92 -26.11 6.62 -14.06
N ALA A 93 -25.78 6.99 -12.81
CA ALA A 93 -25.31 8.34 -12.48
C ALA A 93 -23.78 8.50 -12.63
N VAL A 94 -23.05 7.49 -13.14
CA VAL A 94 -21.62 7.57 -13.37
C VAL A 94 -21.27 8.56 -14.47
N LYS A 95 -20.16 9.28 -14.29
CA LYS A 95 -19.50 9.94 -15.40
C LYS A 95 -18.41 9.01 -15.94
N ALA A 96 -18.72 8.30 -17.02
CA ALA A 96 -17.77 7.45 -17.70
C ALA A 96 -16.96 8.28 -18.73
N ILE A 97 -15.66 8.12 -18.75
CA ILE A 97 -14.72 8.88 -19.62
C ILE A 97 -13.81 7.87 -20.30
N LEU A 98 -13.80 7.90 -21.65
CA LEU A 98 -12.88 7.11 -22.45
C LEU A 98 -11.60 7.92 -22.74
N MET A 99 -10.45 7.37 -22.36
CA MET A 99 -9.16 7.87 -22.84
C MET A 99 -8.93 7.37 -24.28
N PRO A 100 -8.45 8.23 -25.20
CA PRO A 100 -8.24 7.82 -26.59
C PRO A 100 -7.17 6.74 -26.73
N ASP A 101 -6.14 6.82 -25.91
CA ASP A 101 -5.01 5.90 -25.88
C ASP A 101 -4.73 5.44 -24.46
N ARG A 102 -4.06 4.30 -24.34
CA ARG A 102 -3.60 3.78 -23.06
C ARG A 102 -2.52 4.67 -22.46
N GLY A 103 -2.86 5.36 -21.38
CA GLY A 103 -1.95 6.31 -20.70
C GLY A 103 -1.57 5.94 -19.28
N GLY A 104 -2.23 4.93 -18.72
CA GLY A 104 -2.07 4.53 -17.33
C GLY A 104 -2.90 5.38 -16.35
N LYS A 105 -2.95 4.89 -15.11
CA LYS A 105 -3.78 5.45 -14.02
C LYS A 105 -3.52 6.95 -13.76
N PRO A 106 -2.28 7.46 -13.67
CA PRO A 106 -2.03 8.89 -13.42
C PRO A 106 -2.63 9.80 -14.48
N ARG A 107 -2.48 9.46 -15.76
CA ARG A 107 -3.05 10.25 -16.88
C ARG A 107 -4.57 10.22 -16.87
N GLY A 108 -5.16 9.05 -16.62
CA GLY A 108 -6.61 8.92 -16.47
C GLY A 108 -7.14 9.80 -15.35
N PHE A 109 -6.51 9.78 -14.19
CA PHE A 109 -6.90 10.61 -13.06
C PHE A 109 -6.76 12.11 -13.36
N ASN A 110 -5.66 12.53 -13.97
CA ASN A 110 -5.48 13.92 -14.37
C ASN A 110 -6.57 14.40 -15.33
N HIS A 111 -6.98 13.53 -16.27
CA HIS A 111 -8.05 13.85 -17.21
C HIS A 111 -9.41 13.98 -16.50
N ALA A 112 -9.70 13.05 -15.59
CA ALA A 112 -10.94 13.04 -14.84
C ALA A 112 -11.07 14.21 -13.85
N MET A 113 -9.97 14.72 -13.32
CA MET A 113 -9.97 15.86 -12.39
C MET A 113 -10.61 17.12 -12.93
N ALA A 114 -10.59 17.34 -14.27
CA ALA A 114 -11.31 18.44 -14.91
C ALA A 114 -12.85 18.35 -14.75
N HIS A 115 -13.35 17.17 -14.43
CA HIS A 115 -14.76 16.88 -14.24
C HIS A 115 -15.17 16.62 -12.77
N ALA A 116 -14.20 16.55 -11.89
CA ALA A 116 -14.45 16.32 -10.46
C ALA A 116 -15.02 17.59 -9.80
N THR A 117 -16.14 17.43 -9.10
CA THR A 117 -16.85 18.52 -8.42
C THR A 117 -16.74 18.46 -6.89
N GLY A 118 -16.35 17.29 -6.34
CA GLY A 118 -16.23 17.08 -4.92
C GLY A 118 -15.12 17.92 -4.28
N GLU A 119 -15.29 18.30 -3.02
CA GLU A 119 -14.24 18.92 -2.19
C GLU A 119 -13.19 17.90 -1.76
N VAL A 120 -13.60 16.62 -1.67
CA VAL A 120 -12.74 15.49 -1.37
C VAL A 120 -12.76 14.53 -2.56
N ILE A 121 -11.58 14.09 -2.97
CA ILE A 121 -11.41 13.07 -4.02
C ILE A 121 -11.04 11.76 -3.36
N VAL A 122 -11.84 10.73 -3.57
CA VAL A 122 -11.53 9.35 -3.17
C VAL A 122 -10.94 8.63 -4.38
N LEU A 123 -9.64 8.40 -4.35
CA LEU A 123 -8.92 7.62 -5.35
C LEU A 123 -9.04 6.14 -5.00
N THR A 124 -9.46 5.32 -5.96
CA THR A 124 -9.64 3.88 -5.71
C THR A 124 -9.41 3.06 -6.98
N ASP A 125 -9.05 1.79 -6.82
CA ASP A 125 -8.91 0.84 -7.92
C ASP A 125 -10.26 0.24 -8.33
N ALA A 126 -10.39 -0.24 -9.56
CA ALA A 126 -11.62 -0.85 -10.08
C ALA A 126 -11.89 -2.25 -9.48
N ASN A 127 -10.87 -2.92 -8.98
CA ASN A 127 -10.90 -4.32 -8.56
C ASN A 127 -11.10 -4.54 -7.04
N ASN A 128 -11.36 -3.49 -6.27
CA ASN A 128 -11.66 -3.59 -4.85
C ASN A 128 -13.08 -3.14 -4.54
N VAL A 129 -13.67 -3.61 -3.44
CA VAL A 129 -15.01 -3.24 -3.00
C VAL A 129 -14.91 -2.37 -1.74
N LEU A 130 -15.47 -1.17 -1.81
CA LEU A 130 -15.47 -0.23 -0.69
C LEU A 130 -16.41 -0.71 0.42
N ASP A 131 -15.96 -0.61 1.67
CA ASP A 131 -16.84 -0.76 2.82
C ASP A 131 -17.91 0.35 2.81
N PRO A 132 -19.16 0.05 3.15
CA PRO A 132 -20.24 1.05 3.15
C PRO A 132 -19.92 2.31 3.94
N GLY A 133 -19.22 2.22 5.06
CA GLY A 133 -18.86 3.36 5.91
C GLY A 133 -17.57 4.08 5.52
N CYS A 134 -16.80 3.58 4.54
CA CYS A 134 -15.43 4.04 4.29
C CYS A 134 -15.33 5.52 3.89
N VAL A 135 -16.28 6.04 3.11
CA VAL A 135 -16.29 7.45 2.68
C VAL A 135 -16.56 8.35 3.88
N ARG A 136 -17.56 8.02 4.71
CA ARG A 136 -17.85 8.77 5.94
C ARG A 136 -16.66 8.74 6.91
N ALA A 137 -16.03 7.58 7.07
CA ALA A 137 -14.83 7.42 7.89
C ALA A 137 -13.67 8.30 7.39
N ALA A 138 -13.49 8.43 6.07
CA ALA A 138 -12.43 9.26 5.51
C ALA A 138 -12.70 10.76 5.70
N VAL A 139 -13.93 11.23 5.37
CA VAL A 139 -14.22 12.66 5.35
C VAL A 139 -14.24 13.28 6.73
N ARG A 140 -14.55 12.53 7.78
CA ARG A 140 -14.57 13.05 9.18
C ARG A 140 -13.23 13.65 9.63
N HIS A 141 -12.13 13.26 9.03
CA HIS A 141 -10.79 13.75 9.38
C HIS A 141 -10.49 15.12 8.79
N PHE A 142 -11.20 15.52 7.76
CA PHE A 142 -11.00 16.83 7.12
C PHE A 142 -11.61 17.99 7.91
N GLY A 143 -12.16 17.76 9.10
CA GLY A 143 -12.45 18.82 10.08
C GLY A 143 -11.20 19.54 10.58
N ASP A 144 -10.03 18.95 10.41
CA ASP A 144 -8.73 19.57 10.69
C ASP A 144 -8.05 20.01 9.37
N PRO A 145 -7.78 21.32 9.18
CA PRO A 145 -7.16 21.82 7.94
C PRO A 145 -5.76 21.24 7.68
N SER A 146 -5.05 20.78 8.72
CA SER A 146 -3.73 20.17 8.55
C SER A 146 -3.79 18.80 7.87
N ILE A 147 -4.94 18.09 7.98
CA ILE A 147 -5.15 16.81 7.33
C ILE A 147 -5.52 17.03 5.87
N VAL A 148 -4.62 16.65 4.98
CA VAL A 148 -4.78 16.84 3.53
C VAL A 148 -5.15 15.54 2.81
N ALA A 149 -4.82 14.39 3.42
CA ALA A 149 -5.22 13.09 2.90
C ALA A 149 -5.40 12.05 4.01
N VAL A 150 -6.24 11.04 3.73
CA VAL A 150 -6.50 9.89 4.58
C VAL A 150 -6.20 8.63 3.77
N ALA A 151 -5.20 7.86 4.22
CA ALA A 151 -4.87 6.56 3.66
C ALA A 151 -5.85 5.51 4.19
N GLY A 152 -6.42 4.73 3.29
CA GLY A 152 -7.24 3.58 3.63
C GLY A 152 -6.44 2.29 3.79
N THR A 153 -7.15 1.23 4.15
CA THR A 153 -6.65 -0.14 4.25
C THR A 153 -7.28 -0.98 3.14
N PRO A 154 -6.66 -1.11 1.98
CA PRO A 154 -7.04 -2.16 1.06
C PRO A 154 -6.47 -3.48 1.56
N GLY A 155 -7.28 -4.53 1.62
CA GLY A 155 -6.77 -5.81 2.06
C GLY A 155 -7.86 -6.85 2.29
N GLU A 156 -7.41 -8.05 2.65
CA GLU A 156 -8.27 -9.13 3.10
C GLU A 156 -8.57 -8.98 4.59
N SER A 157 -9.80 -9.24 4.96
CA SER A 157 -10.15 -9.37 6.37
C SER A 157 -9.35 -10.51 7.01
N GLY A 158 -8.42 -10.17 7.93
CA GLY A 158 -7.71 -11.15 8.76
C GLY A 158 -6.26 -11.48 8.39
N SER A 159 -5.65 -10.84 7.40
CA SER A 159 -4.21 -10.99 7.14
C SER A 159 -3.37 -10.42 8.28
N ALA A 160 -2.45 -11.24 8.83
CA ALA A 160 -1.52 -10.78 9.87
C ALA A 160 -0.59 -9.65 9.38
N TYR A 161 -0.26 -9.67 8.09
CA TYR A 161 0.54 -8.62 7.48
C TYR A 161 -0.22 -7.29 7.43
N ASP A 162 -1.48 -7.31 7.01
CA ASP A 162 -2.30 -6.10 6.92
C ASP A 162 -2.61 -5.52 8.29
N ALA A 163 -2.83 -6.39 9.29
CA ALA A 163 -2.98 -5.99 10.68
C ALA A 163 -1.71 -5.29 11.23
N TYR A 164 -0.54 -5.83 10.91
CA TYR A 164 0.74 -5.21 11.28
C TYR A 164 0.97 -3.88 10.57
N GLU A 165 0.70 -3.80 9.26
CA GLU A 165 0.86 -2.56 8.48
C GLU A 165 -0.13 -1.48 8.97
N SER A 166 -1.38 -1.85 9.25
CA SER A 166 -2.39 -0.95 9.82
C SER A 166 -1.99 -0.44 11.21
N LEU A 167 -1.46 -1.32 12.08
CA LEU A 167 -0.93 -0.90 13.38
C LEU A 167 0.20 0.12 13.21
N LEU A 168 1.13 -0.15 12.32
CA LEU A 168 2.27 0.72 12.06
C LEU A 168 1.83 2.09 11.54
N GLN A 169 0.90 2.12 10.57
CA GLN A 169 0.35 3.35 10.04
C GLN A 169 -0.46 4.14 11.08
N ARG A 170 -1.16 3.48 12.00
CA ARG A 170 -1.82 4.14 13.15
C ARG A 170 -0.81 4.79 14.10
N LEU A 171 0.30 4.12 14.40
CA LEU A 171 1.36 4.69 15.23
C LEU A 171 2.03 5.90 14.56
N GLU A 172 2.26 5.82 13.25
CA GLU A 172 2.75 6.94 12.44
C GLU A 172 1.77 8.11 12.45
N SER A 173 0.48 7.84 12.21
CA SER A 173 -0.59 8.85 12.22
C SER A 173 -0.70 9.56 13.56
N ARG A 174 -0.53 8.82 14.67
CA ARG A 174 -0.56 9.39 16.01
C ARG A 174 0.44 10.54 16.19
N SER A 175 1.61 10.45 15.58
CA SER A 175 2.71 11.39 15.79
C SER A 175 3.08 12.24 14.57
N GLY A 176 2.38 12.06 13.42
CA GLY A 176 2.66 12.83 12.20
C GLY A 176 1.96 12.23 10.98
N SER A 177 2.67 12.20 9.85
CA SER A 177 2.18 11.58 8.61
C SER A 177 2.62 10.12 8.52
N VAL A 178 1.79 9.29 7.86
CA VAL A 178 2.13 7.92 7.49
C VAL A 178 3.30 7.87 6.52
N ALA A 179 4.06 6.78 6.52
CA ALA A 179 5.13 6.56 5.54
C ALA A 179 4.67 5.70 4.35
N GLY A 180 3.40 5.38 4.25
CA GLY A 180 2.81 4.64 3.15
C GLY A 180 1.34 4.95 2.99
N MET A 181 0.92 5.10 1.75
CA MET A 181 -0.47 5.25 1.34
C MET A 181 -0.73 4.19 0.27
N SER A 182 -1.95 3.70 0.19
CA SER A 182 -2.32 2.74 -0.86
C SER A 182 -3.00 3.46 -2.00
N GLY A 183 -2.56 3.19 -3.23
CA GLY A 183 -3.26 3.63 -4.42
C GLY A 183 -4.62 2.95 -4.64
N GLY A 184 -4.90 1.86 -3.91
CA GLY A 184 -6.19 1.17 -3.95
C GLY A 184 -7.30 1.87 -3.18
N LEU A 185 -6.98 2.69 -2.18
CA LEU A 185 -7.95 3.51 -1.44
C LEU A 185 -7.26 4.64 -0.68
N CYS A 186 -7.51 5.87 -1.09
CA CYS A 186 -7.16 7.05 -0.31
C CYS A 186 -8.14 8.20 -0.61
N ALA A 187 -8.37 9.05 0.38
CA ALA A 187 -9.14 10.30 0.24
C ALA A 187 -8.18 11.49 0.33
N VAL A 188 -8.32 12.47 -0.55
CA VAL A 188 -7.43 13.63 -0.62
C VAL A 188 -8.30 14.89 -0.78
N ARG A 189 -7.95 15.98 -0.12
CA ARG A 189 -8.57 17.28 -0.41
C ARG A 189 -8.33 17.66 -1.86
N ARG A 190 -9.37 18.06 -2.58
CA ARG A 190 -9.27 18.38 -4.01
C ARG A 190 -8.28 19.53 -4.28
N ASP A 191 -8.25 20.56 -3.44
CA ASP A 191 -7.34 21.70 -3.57
C ASP A 191 -5.87 21.37 -3.26
N LYS A 192 -5.61 20.19 -2.68
CA LYS A 192 -4.26 19.67 -2.38
C LYS A 192 -3.81 18.57 -3.32
N LEU A 193 -4.69 18.04 -4.16
CA LEU A 193 -4.35 17.00 -5.11
C LEU A 193 -3.60 17.61 -6.30
N PRO A 194 -2.28 17.36 -6.45
CA PRO A 194 -1.50 17.86 -7.57
C PRO A 194 -1.85 17.11 -8.86
N ARG A 195 -1.39 17.65 -9.98
CA ARG A 195 -1.34 16.87 -11.21
C ARG A 195 -0.38 15.68 -10.98
N LEU A 196 -0.90 14.47 -11.15
CA LEU A 196 -0.11 13.26 -10.95
C LEU A 196 0.88 13.09 -12.09
N GLU A 197 2.10 12.72 -11.76
CA GLU A 197 3.14 12.42 -12.73
C GLU A 197 3.14 10.92 -13.08
N ASP A 198 3.72 10.56 -14.23
CA ASP A 198 3.81 9.19 -14.74
C ASP A 198 4.86 8.37 -13.95
N TYR A 199 4.66 8.22 -12.65
CA TYR A 199 5.52 7.42 -11.78
C TYR A 199 5.04 5.97 -11.66
N ALA A 200 5.98 5.05 -11.54
CA ALA A 200 5.69 3.63 -11.30
C ALA A 200 5.03 3.36 -9.92
N ASN A 201 4.98 4.34 -9.05
CA ASN A 201 4.42 4.26 -7.70
C ASN A 201 3.81 5.62 -7.32
N GLU A 202 2.72 5.96 -8.02
CA GLU A 202 2.04 7.25 -7.95
C GLU A 202 1.54 7.60 -6.54
N ASP A 203 1.13 6.60 -5.77
CA ASP A 203 0.65 6.75 -4.40
C ASP A 203 1.75 7.21 -3.45
N LEU A 204 2.96 6.67 -3.58
CA LEU A 204 4.09 7.07 -2.78
C LEU A 204 4.61 8.46 -3.16
N TRP A 205 4.63 8.76 -4.47
CA TRP A 205 4.98 10.10 -4.96
C TRP A 205 3.99 11.14 -4.43
N LEU A 206 2.68 10.87 -4.55
CA LEU A 206 1.62 11.74 -4.05
C LEU A 206 1.79 11.99 -2.54
N LEU A 207 2.03 10.94 -1.76
CA LEU A 207 2.27 11.04 -0.32
C LEU A 207 3.45 11.96 -0.01
N CYS A 208 4.59 11.77 -0.70
CA CYS A 208 5.77 12.60 -0.51
C CYS A 208 5.51 14.06 -0.90
N HIS A 209 4.79 14.29 -2.00
CA HIS A 209 4.39 15.62 -2.44
C HIS A 209 3.54 16.33 -1.39
N LEU A 210 2.46 15.70 -0.93
CA LEU A 210 1.56 16.26 0.08
C LEU A 210 2.29 16.65 1.38
N VAL A 211 3.24 15.82 1.82
CA VAL A 211 4.04 16.11 3.02
C VAL A 211 5.07 17.20 2.78
N ARG A 212 5.65 17.29 1.58
CA ARG A 212 6.58 18.35 1.18
C ARG A 212 5.89 19.72 1.21
N GLU A 213 4.63 19.80 0.79
CA GLU A 213 3.78 20.98 0.86
C GLU A 213 3.24 21.27 2.27
N GLY A 214 3.74 20.59 3.30
CA GLY A 214 3.36 20.83 4.70
C GLY A 214 2.07 20.15 5.14
N GLY A 215 1.43 19.38 4.27
CA GLY A 215 0.22 18.63 4.59
C GLY A 215 0.50 17.42 5.48
N ARG A 216 -0.51 17.03 6.25
CA ARG A 216 -0.47 15.82 7.06
C ARG A 216 -1.34 14.74 6.45
N VAL A 217 -0.77 13.56 6.25
CA VAL A 217 -1.46 12.37 5.74
C VAL A 217 -1.59 11.36 6.87
N ILE A 218 -2.81 10.95 7.18
CA ILE A 218 -3.09 10.00 8.25
C ILE A 218 -3.67 8.69 7.69
N HIS A 219 -3.72 7.67 8.52
CA HIS A 219 -4.36 6.41 8.23
C HIS A 219 -5.52 6.17 9.21
N ASP A 220 -6.64 5.70 8.68
CA ASP A 220 -7.76 5.21 9.46
C ASP A 220 -8.17 3.80 8.99
N PRO A 221 -8.16 2.79 9.86
CA PRO A 221 -8.55 1.42 9.51
C PRO A 221 -10.02 1.26 9.12
N GLU A 222 -10.90 2.20 9.50
CA GLU A 222 -12.30 2.22 9.07
C GLU A 222 -12.47 2.67 7.61
N VAL A 223 -11.45 3.32 7.05
CA VAL A 223 -11.37 3.58 5.60
C VAL A 223 -10.87 2.30 4.93
N PHE A 224 -11.79 1.37 4.74
CA PHE A 224 -11.49 0.01 4.32
C PHE A 224 -12.06 -0.32 2.94
N SER A 225 -11.31 -1.10 2.16
CA SER A 225 -11.78 -1.76 0.94
C SER A 225 -11.35 -3.22 0.94
N MET A 226 -12.25 -4.09 0.52
CA MET A 226 -11.94 -5.50 0.35
C MET A 226 -11.27 -5.72 -1.00
N GLU A 227 -10.08 -6.31 -0.98
CA GLU A 227 -9.38 -6.79 -2.18
C GLU A 227 -9.51 -8.30 -2.28
N PRO A 228 -9.67 -8.87 -3.50
CA PRO A 228 -9.67 -10.31 -3.67
C PRO A 228 -8.30 -10.90 -3.35
N MET A 229 -8.31 -12.09 -2.71
CA MET A 229 -7.10 -12.83 -2.39
C MET A 229 -6.29 -13.15 -3.65
N LEU A 230 -5.03 -12.76 -3.65
CA LEU A 230 -4.12 -13.10 -4.73
C LEU A 230 -3.50 -14.50 -4.48
N ASP A 231 -3.40 -15.28 -5.53
CA ASP A 231 -2.58 -16.49 -5.47
C ASP A 231 -1.09 -16.15 -5.19
N PRO A 232 -0.30 -17.08 -4.65
CA PRO A 232 1.09 -16.79 -4.28
C PRO A 232 1.95 -16.25 -5.42
N ALA A 233 1.71 -16.68 -6.68
CA ALA A 233 2.48 -16.21 -7.83
C ALA A 233 2.12 -14.76 -8.19
N LYS A 234 0.85 -14.37 -8.06
CA LYS A 234 0.38 -12.99 -8.27
C LYS A 234 0.89 -12.07 -7.16
N GLU A 235 0.83 -12.52 -5.90
CA GLU A 235 1.37 -11.75 -4.77
C GLU A 235 2.88 -11.53 -4.92
N TYR A 236 3.64 -12.55 -5.33
CA TYR A 236 5.06 -12.41 -5.62
C TYR A 236 5.35 -11.36 -6.70
N ARG A 237 4.59 -11.37 -7.82
CA ARG A 237 4.71 -10.36 -8.88
C ARG A 237 4.35 -8.96 -8.39
N ARG A 238 3.26 -8.83 -7.60
CA ARG A 238 2.86 -7.58 -6.97
C ARG A 238 3.98 -7.04 -6.08
N ARG A 239 4.56 -7.86 -5.19
CA ARG A 239 5.67 -7.45 -4.30
C ARG A 239 6.93 -7.07 -5.08
N SER A 240 7.24 -7.77 -6.17
CA SER A 240 8.37 -7.44 -7.03
C SER A 240 8.18 -6.07 -7.69
N ARG A 241 7.00 -5.80 -8.24
CA ARG A 241 6.68 -4.49 -8.82
C ARG A 241 6.76 -3.37 -7.80
N LEU A 242 6.16 -3.55 -6.60
CA LEU A 242 6.25 -2.57 -5.52
C LEU A 242 7.68 -2.35 -5.04
N GLY A 243 8.50 -3.39 -4.98
CA GLY A 243 9.92 -3.29 -4.64
C GLY A 243 10.70 -2.45 -5.66
N ALA A 244 10.49 -2.69 -6.95
CA ALA A 244 11.10 -1.91 -8.03
C ALA A 244 10.66 -0.44 -8.00
N GLY A 245 9.34 -0.19 -7.88
CA GLY A 245 8.79 1.17 -7.82
C GLY A 245 9.29 1.98 -6.61
N ARG A 246 9.52 1.33 -5.47
CA ARG A 246 10.03 2.00 -4.26
C ARG A 246 11.50 2.45 -4.38
N MET A 247 12.26 1.98 -5.37
CA MET A 247 13.62 2.49 -5.61
C MET A 247 13.63 3.98 -5.97
N VAL A 248 12.55 4.48 -6.59
CA VAL A 248 12.36 5.92 -6.85
C VAL A 248 12.27 6.74 -5.57
N LEU A 249 11.88 6.12 -4.43
CA LEU A 249 11.81 6.80 -3.14
C LEU A 249 13.12 7.48 -2.73
N LEU A 250 14.26 6.94 -3.18
CA LEU A 250 15.57 7.52 -2.84
C LEU A 250 15.72 8.94 -3.40
N SER A 251 15.17 9.23 -4.59
CA SER A 251 15.17 10.57 -5.18
C SER A 251 14.14 11.50 -4.49
N GLU A 252 13.04 10.95 -3.98
CA GLU A 252 12.00 11.71 -3.30
C GLU A 252 12.36 12.15 -1.88
N LEU A 253 13.42 11.58 -1.28
CA LEU A 253 13.87 11.96 0.07
C LEU A 253 14.36 13.41 0.14
N ALA A 254 14.85 13.96 -0.97
CA ALA A 254 15.27 15.35 -1.03
C ALA A 254 14.07 16.28 -0.85
N GLY A 255 14.24 17.35 -0.07
CA GLY A 255 13.20 18.36 0.19
C GLY A 255 12.13 17.94 1.21
N LEU A 256 12.13 16.71 1.72
CA LEU A 256 11.21 16.31 2.79
C LEU A 256 11.73 16.73 4.17
N PRO A 257 10.85 17.04 5.13
CA PRO A 257 11.23 17.34 6.51
C PRO A 257 12.05 16.20 7.13
N ALA A 258 13.09 16.50 7.91
CA ALA A 258 14.02 15.51 8.46
C ALA A 258 13.33 14.38 9.25
N GLY A 259 12.35 14.72 10.09
CA GLY A 259 11.57 13.75 10.85
C GLY A 259 10.73 12.82 9.97
N TYR A 260 10.27 13.32 8.82
CA TYR A 260 9.54 12.49 7.87
C TYR A 260 10.47 11.61 7.02
N ARG A 261 11.63 12.13 6.61
CA ARG A 261 12.69 11.33 5.97
C ARG A 261 13.09 10.13 6.84
N TRP A 262 13.26 10.36 8.15
CA TRP A 262 13.54 9.27 9.10
C TRP A 262 12.46 8.18 9.06
N ARG A 263 11.17 8.56 9.02
CA ARG A 263 10.05 7.60 8.91
C ARG A 263 10.12 6.80 7.61
N LEU A 264 10.30 7.48 6.47
CA LEU A 264 10.40 6.82 5.17
C LEU A 264 11.59 5.86 5.11
N ILE A 265 12.76 6.28 5.61
CA ILE A 265 13.95 5.43 5.66
C ILE A 265 13.69 4.21 6.54
N SER A 266 13.17 4.41 7.75
CA SER A 266 12.96 3.32 8.71
C SER A 266 11.85 2.36 8.30
N HIS A 267 10.77 2.85 7.67
CA HIS A 267 9.63 2.03 7.26
C HIS A 267 9.80 1.44 5.85
N LYS A 268 10.11 2.26 4.85
CA LYS A 268 10.08 1.82 3.45
C LYS A 268 11.46 1.43 2.93
N VAL A 269 12.50 2.25 3.14
CA VAL A 269 13.85 1.94 2.64
C VAL A 269 14.45 0.75 3.38
N ALA A 270 14.34 0.71 4.71
CA ALA A 270 14.83 -0.41 5.51
C ALA A 270 14.20 -1.75 5.10
N ARG A 271 12.94 -1.75 4.64
CA ARG A 271 12.30 -2.96 4.08
C ARG A 271 12.86 -3.40 2.74
N LEU A 272 13.44 -2.51 1.94
CA LEU A 272 14.13 -2.91 0.71
C LEU A 272 15.44 -3.64 1.01
N VAL A 273 16.08 -3.30 2.13
CA VAL A 273 17.32 -3.91 2.60
C VAL A 273 17.08 -5.23 3.34
N LEU A 274 15.91 -5.38 3.98
CA LEU A 274 15.56 -6.51 4.85
C LEU A 274 15.85 -7.90 4.24
N PRO A 275 15.44 -8.25 3.01
CA PRO A 275 15.68 -9.57 2.44
C PRO A 275 17.18 -9.90 2.34
N PHE A 276 18.02 -8.92 2.02
CA PHE A 276 19.47 -9.09 1.94
C PHE A 276 20.09 -9.27 3.32
N SER A 277 19.60 -8.56 4.32
CA SER A 277 20.02 -8.74 5.71
C SER A 277 19.62 -10.12 6.26
N LEU A 278 18.44 -10.62 5.92
CA LEU A 278 18.02 -11.97 6.32
C LEU A 278 18.92 -13.06 5.70
N VAL A 279 19.28 -12.92 4.44
CA VAL A 279 20.23 -13.84 3.78
C VAL A 279 21.62 -13.74 4.40
N SER A 280 22.11 -12.52 4.63
CA SER A 280 23.39 -12.28 5.28
C SER A 280 23.46 -12.84 6.68
N ALA A 281 22.40 -12.67 7.48
CA ALA A 281 22.28 -13.24 8.82
C ALA A 281 22.33 -14.78 8.79
N LEU A 282 21.62 -15.42 7.86
CA LEU A 282 21.64 -16.87 7.69
C LEU A 282 23.05 -17.38 7.32
N VAL A 283 23.64 -16.82 6.27
CA VAL A 283 24.96 -17.26 5.77
C VAL A 283 26.01 -17.10 6.85
N THR A 284 26.02 -15.98 7.56
CA THR A 284 26.99 -15.71 8.63
C THR A 284 26.75 -16.56 9.86
N SER A 285 25.51 -16.83 10.25
CA SER A 285 25.21 -17.73 11.38
C SER A 285 25.60 -19.17 11.10
N VAL A 286 25.37 -19.66 9.89
CA VAL A 286 25.84 -20.99 9.45
C VAL A 286 27.38 -21.06 9.46
N ALA A 287 28.07 -20.01 8.96
CA ALA A 287 29.52 -19.94 8.97
C ALA A 287 30.14 -19.83 10.39
N LEU A 288 29.35 -19.46 11.39
CA LEU A 288 29.69 -19.33 12.80
C LEU A 288 29.10 -20.47 13.66
N ALA A 289 28.50 -21.50 13.06
CA ALA A 289 27.70 -22.53 13.76
C ALA A 289 28.53 -23.40 14.73
N ARG A 290 29.87 -23.29 14.74
CA ARG A 290 30.70 -23.87 15.79
C ARG A 290 30.39 -23.29 17.18
N ARG A 291 29.77 -22.13 17.26
CA ARG A 291 29.33 -21.49 18.51
C ARG A 291 27.81 -21.74 18.69
N PRO A 292 27.36 -22.26 19.82
CA PRO A 292 25.98 -22.71 20.04
C PRO A 292 24.91 -21.66 19.71
N LEU A 293 25.17 -20.39 20.07
CA LEU A 293 24.26 -19.29 19.78
C LEU A 293 23.95 -19.17 18.27
N TYR A 294 24.98 -19.16 17.43
CA TYR A 294 24.79 -18.99 15.98
C TYR A 294 24.17 -20.24 15.34
N ALA A 295 24.49 -21.42 15.86
CA ALA A 295 23.87 -22.68 15.44
C ALA A 295 22.36 -22.67 15.73
N ALA A 296 21.96 -22.24 16.94
CA ALA A 296 20.56 -22.12 17.33
C ALA A 296 19.80 -21.10 16.46
N LEU A 297 20.41 -19.94 16.20
CA LEU A 297 19.80 -18.90 15.37
C LEU A 297 19.68 -19.33 13.89
N ALA A 298 20.68 -19.99 13.33
CA ALA A 298 20.63 -20.59 12.02
C ALA A 298 19.51 -21.65 11.93
N GLY A 299 19.43 -22.54 12.94
CA GLY A 299 18.41 -23.58 13.03
C GLY A 299 16.98 -23.00 13.08
N ALA A 300 16.78 -21.96 13.91
CA ALA A 300 15.48 -21.29 14.02
C ALA A 300 15.07 -20.64 12.68
N GLN A 301 16.00 -19.96 11.99
CA GLN A 301 15.73 -19.34 10.71
C GLN A 301 15.45 -20.37 9.60
N LEU A 302 16.21 -21.46 9.55
CA LEU A 302 16.00 -22.56 8.61
C LEU A 302 14.66 -23.26 8.86
N LEU A 303 14.29 -23.48 10.13
CA LEU A 303 13.00 -24.06 10.51
C LEU A 303 11.85 -23.17 10.04
N SER A 304 11.95 -21.84 10.27
CA SER A 304 10.95 -20.89 9.77
C SER A 304 10.81 -20.94 8.25
N TYR A 305 11.90 -20.99 7.53
CA TYR A 305 11.86 -21.09 6.06
C TYR A 305 11.32 -22.45 5.59
N GLY A 306 11.65 -23.54 6.27
CA GLY A 306 11.09 -24.87 5.98
C GLY A 306 9.57 -24.92 6.17
N LEU A 307 9.07 -24.39 7.28
CA LEU A 307 7.63 -24.26 7.54
C LEU A 307 6.96 -23.35 6.48
N GLY A 308 7.60 -22.24 6.11
CA GLY A 308 7.11 -21.37 5.07
C GLY A 308 7.01 -22.06 3.71
N ALA A 309 8.04 -22.81 3.31
CA ALA A 309 8.07 -23.58 2.07
C ALA A 309 6.97 -24.65 2.02
N LEU A 310 6.75 -25.36 3.14
CA LEU A 310 5.66 -26.34 3.25
C LEU A 310 4.29 -25.67 3.06
N SER A 311 4.07 -24.52 3.67
CA SER A 311 2.83 -23.75 3.51
C SER A 311 2.60 -23.31 2.07
N LEU A 312 3.63 -22.80 1.40
CA LEU A 312 3.56 -22.38 -0.01
C LEU A 312 3.34 -23.57 -0.96
N ALA A 313 3.78 -24.78 -0.60
CA ALA A 313 3.51 -26.01 -1.32
C ALA A 313 2.11 -26.61 -1.02
N GLY A 314 1.24 -25.87 -0.31
CA GLY A 314 -0.11 -26.32 0.05
C GLY A 314 -0.16 -27.31 1.22
N ARG A 315 0.98 -27.65 1.84
CA ARG A 315 1.08 -28.61 2.94
C ARG A 315 1.10 -27.89 4.28
N ARG A 316 -0.09 -27.58 4.82
CA ARG A 316 -0.21 -26.85 6.10
C ARG A 316 -0.48 -27.83 7.24
N PRO A 317 0.38 -27.86 8.28
CA PRO A 317 0.07 -28.56 9.52
C PRO A 317 -1.20 -27.99 10.17
N PRO A 318 -1.98 -28.79 10.92
CA PRO A 318 -3.13 -28.29 11.66
C PRO A 318 -2.73 -27.41 12.86
N GLY A 319 -3.67 -26.61 13.33
CA GLY A 319 -3.52 -25.84 14.55
C GLY A 319 -2.51 -24.67 14.51
N PRO A 320 -1.88 -24.34 15.64
CA PRO A 320 -0.96 -23.18 15.77
C PRO A 320 0.25 -23.27 14.83
N THR A 321 0.78 -24.48 14.62
CA THR A 321 1.91 -24.72 13.71
C THR A 321 1.55 -24.35 12.26
N GLY A 322 0.31 -24.60 11.83
CA GLY A 322 -0.17 -24.21 10.51
C GLY A 322 -0.28 -22.69 10.35
N ARG A 323 -0.71 -21.98 11.39
CA ARG A 323 -0.71 -20.50 11.39
C ARG A 323 0.72 -19.94 11.27
N LEU A 324 1.66 -20.51 12.02
CA LEU A 324 3.07 -20.13 11.94
C LEU A 324 3.65 -20.41 10.56
N ALA A 325 3.35 -21.59 9.98
CA ALA A 325 3.80 -21.95 8.64
C ALA A 325 3.23 -20.98 7.58
N GLN A 326 1.96 -20.58 7.70
CA GLN A 326 1.34 -19.60 6.80
C GLN A 326 2.00 -18.23 6.94
N ALA A 327 2.21 -17.74 8.14
CA ALA A 327 2.89 -16.45 8.38
C ALA A 327 4.33 -16.47 7.84
N SER A 328 5.08 -17.56 8.09
CA SER A 328 6.43 -17.75 7.56
C SER A 328 6.45 -17.80 6.03
N GLY A 329 5.46 -18.46 5.41
CA GLY A 329 5.33 -18.52 3.95
C GLY A 329 5.06 -17.15 3.33
N GLN A 330 4.11 -16.41 3.89
CA GLN A 330 3.81 -15.04 3.45
C GLN A 330 5.02 -14.11 3.62
N PHE A 331 5.71 -14.19 4.76
CA PHE A 331 6.92 -13.42 5.03
C PHE A 331 8.04 -13.75 4.03
N MET A 332 8.29 -15.03 3.78
CA MET A 332 9.30 -15.48 2.82
C MET A 332 8.95 -15.01 1.40
N LEU A 333 7.73 -15.23 0.95
CA LEU A 333 7.25 -14.82 -0.37
C LEU A 333 7.36 -13.31 -0.58
N GLY A 334 6.96 -12.53 0.43
CA GLY A 334 7.05 -11.08 0.43
C GLY A 334 8.49 -10.59 0.28
N ASN A 335 9.42 -11.15 1.06
CA ASN A 335 10.85 -10.77 1.01
C ASN A 335 11.51 -11.19 -0.31
N LEU A 336 11.19 -12.37 -0.85
CA LEU A 336 11.69 -12.80 -2.17
C LEU A 336 11.19 -11.86 -3.29
N GLY A 337 9.91 -11.47 -3.25
CA GLY A 337 9.34 -10.50 -4.17
C GLY A 337 10.06 -9.14 -4.09
N VAL A 338 10.26 -8.62 -2.87
CA VAL A 338 10.98 -7.37 -2.65
C VAL A 338 12.43 -7.45 -3.16
N ALA A 339 13.16 -8.53 -2.85
CA ALA A 339 14.54 -8.72 -3.31
C ALA A 339 14.63 -8.67 -4.85
N ARG A 340 13.75 -9.42 -5.54
CA ARG A 340 13.65 -9.36 -7.00
C ARG A 340 13.36 -7.97 -7.51
N GLY A 341 12.39 -7.28 -6.87
CA GLY A 341 12.02 -5.91 -7.25
C GLY A 341 13.18 -4.92 -7.14
N VAL A 342 13.93 -4.97 -6.04
CA VAL A 342 15.12 -4.15 -5.83
C VAL A 342 16.16 -4.41 -6.91
N LEU A 343 16.44 -5.68 -7.23
CA LEU A 343 17.41 -6.05 -8.28
C LEU A 343 16.94 -5.60 -9.67
N GLN A 344 15.65 -5.67 -9.96
CA GLN A 344 15.07 -5.16 -11.21
C GLN A 344 15.12 -3.64 -11.29
N GLY A 345 14.75 -2.94 -10.21
CA GLY A 345 14.78 -1.47 -10.14
C GLY A 345 16.20 -0.92 -10.28
N ALA A 346 17.18 -1.58 -9.66
CA ALA A 346 18.59 -1.21 -9.80
C ALA A 346 19.15 -1.35 -11.24
N ARG A 347 18.49 -2.16 -12.09
CA ARG A 347 18.82 -2.33 -13.52
C ARG A 347 18.02 -1.40 -14.44
N GLY A 348 17.26 -0.45 -13.90
CA GLY A 348 16.43 0.46 -14.69
C GLY A 348 15.13 -0.15 -15.23
N GLY A 349 14.74 -1.33 -14.80
CA GLY A 349 13.52 -2.04 -15.22
C GLY A 349 12.24 -1.53 -14.53
N GLN A 350 11.91 -0.24 -14.68
CA GLN A 350 10.68 0.33 -14.16
C GLN A 350 9.72 0.65 -15.30
N THR A 351 8.46 0.22 -15.21
CA THR A 351 7.40 0.63 -16.12
C THR A 351 6.28 1.29 -15.33
N HIS A 352 5.88 2.51 -15.74
CA HIS A 352 4.72 3.22 -15.21
C HIS A 352 3.39 2.61 -15.70
N LEU A 353 3.44 1.86 -16.81
CA LEU A 353 2.25 1.19 -17.33
C LEU A 353 1.93 -0.05 -16.49
N TRP A 354 0.78 -0.02 -15.85
CA TRP A 354 0.23 -1.16 -15.15
C TRP A 354 0.01 -2.33 -16.13
N GLN A 355 0.71 -3.43 -15.90
CA GLN A 355 0.48 -4.66 -16.64
C GLN A 355 -0.52 -5.51 -15.88
N PRO A 356 -1.64 -5.85 -16.50
CA PRO A 356 -2.63 -6.71 -15.88
C PRO A 356 -2.03 -8.04 -15.51
N THR A 357 -2.35 -8.49 -14.32
CA THR A 357 -2.13 -9.88 -13.95
C THR A 357 -3.24 -10.68 -14.63
N ARG A 358 -3.04 -11.08 -15.91
CA ARG A 358 -4.01 -11.93 -16.62
C ARG A 358 -4.40 -13.09 -15.70
N ARG A 359 -5.72 -13.30 -15.57
CA ARG A 359 -6.28 -14.48 -14.90
C ARG A 359 -5.98 -15.74 -15.71
#